data_cc72c2c691efa506e6fb2d244586d02f
#
_entry.id   cc72c2c691efa506e6fb2d244586d02f
#
_cell.length_a   1.000
_cell.length_b   1.000
_cell.length_c   1.000
_cell.angle_alpha   90.00
_cell.angle_beta   90.00
_cell.angle_gamma   90.00
#
_symmetry.space_group_name_H-M   'P 1'
#
loop_
_entity.id
_entity.type
_entity.pdbx_description
1 polymer ?
#
loop_
_entity_poly.entity_id
_entity_poly.type
_entity_poly.pdbx_seq_one_letter_code
_entity_poly.pdbx_strand_id
1 'polypeptide(L)'
;MIILETKAINTFYGLSHILHDVSLKVEENQVVSLLGRNGAGKTTVIRSIMGLTPPRSGTILFKGEIISGLKSSEIFIKGIKIIPQGRGIFPSLSVEENLRLAMVKAGIENTQAELKKVYDLFPFLAEKRRQKGQYLSGGQLQMLAISRVLLGTTSLILMDEPTEGLAPLIVQQVGEVIRKIKKGGCPLVLAEQNLKMAMDLGDWHYIIDNGIIKYQGTSEEIRNNEELKNTYLGVGREYKKGAGSAKRVGP
;
A
#
# COMPACT_ATOMS: atom_id res chain seq x y z
N MET A 1 -14.61 12.63 -7.90
CA MET A 1 -13.65 13.77 -7.94
C MET A 1 -12.25 13.24 -7.73
N ILE A 2 -11.21 13.85 -8.41
CA ILE A 2 -9.81 13.43 -8.19
C ILE A 2 -9.36 13.92 -6.80
N ILE A 3 -8.92 12.97 -5.96
CA ILE A 3 -8.43 13.26 -4.61
C ILE A 3 -6.91 13.37 -4.55
N LEU A 4 -6.20 12.57 -5.35
CA LEU A 4 -4.73 12.61 -5.48
C LEU A 4 -4.36 12.62 -6.95
N GLU A 5 -3.40 13.46 -7.32
CA GLU A 5 -2.84 13.48 -8.67
C GLU A 5 -1.33 13.73 -8.60
N THR A 6 -0.54 12.90 -9.27
CA THR A 6 0.87 13.19 -9.53
C THR A 6 1.04 13.55 -11.01
N LYS A 7 1.84 14.57 -11.30
CA LYS A 7 2.11 15.08 -12.64
C LYS A 7 3.60 15.05 -12.89
N ALA A 8 4.04 14.12 -13.73
CA ALA A 8 5.42 13.98 -14.20
C ALA A 8 6.46 14.08 -13.07
N ILE A 9 6.24 13.35 -11.95
CA ILE A 9 7.17 13.41 -10.83
C ILE A 9 8.46 12.66 -11.14
N ASN A 10 9.59 13.31 -10.84
CA ASN A 10 10.93 12.78 -10.98
C ASN A 10 11.58 12.72 -9.59
N THR A 11 11.85 11.51 -9.09
CA THR A 11 12.37 11.28 -7.74
C THR A 11 13.71 10.60 -7.77
N PHE A 12 14.60 11.04 -6.87
CA PHE A 12 15.99 10.61 -6.81
C PHE A 12 16.37 10.15 -5.40
N TYR A 13 17.28 9.18 -5.32
CA TYR A 13 18.08 8.89 -4.14
C TYR A 13 19.52 9.28 -4.42
N GLY A 14 19.97 10.37 -3.82
CA GLY A 14 21.27 10.96 -4.18
C GLY A 14 21.31 11.34 -5.66
N LEU A 15 22.21 10.71 -6.45
CA LEU A 15 22.29 10.90 -7.90
C LEU A 15 21.46 9.90 -8.69
N SER A 16 20.96 8.84 -8.07
CA SER A 16 20.19 7.80 -8.75
C SER A 16 18.78 8.28 -9.06
N HIS A 17 18.43 8.43 -10.33
CA HIS A 17 17.09 8.76 -10.80
C HIS A 17 16.21 7.50 -10.77
N ILE A 18 15.18 7.49 -9.93
CA ILE A 18 14.35 6.29 -9.69
C ILE A 18 12.97 6.41 -10.34
N LEU A 19 12.33 7.58 -10.26
CA LEU A 19 11.05 7.81 -10.92
C LEU A 19 11.23 8.78 -12.08
N HIS A 20 10.71 8.40 -13.24
CA HIS A 20 10.82 9.12 -14.50
C HIS A 20 9.43 9.54 -14.96
N ASP A 21 9.09 10.81 -14.81
CA ASP A 21 7.83 11.44 -15.24
C ASP A 21 6.56 10.67 -14.82
N VAL A 22 6.57 10.12 -13.59
CA VAL A 22 5.46 9.30 -13.08
C VAL A 22 4.23 10.15 -12.85
N SER A 23 3.14 9.80 -13.54
CA SER A 23 1.83 10.43 -13.42
C SER A 23 0.77 9.39 -13.08
N LEU A 24 -0.01 9.64 -12.03
CA LEU A 24 -1.15 8.80 -11.64
C LEU A 24 -2.25 9.65 -11.00
N LYS A 25 -3.46 9.11 -10.99
CA LYS A 25 -4.64 9.73 -10.38
C LYS A 25 -5.36 8.74 -9.48
N VAL A 26 -5.94 9.25 -8.42
CA VAL A 26 -6.82 8.51 -7.52
C VAL A 26 -8.10 9.33 -7.36
N GLU A 27 -9.24 8.69 -7.56
CA GLU A 27 -10.54 9.30 -7.36
C GLU A 27 -11.10 8.99 -5.96
N GLU A 28 -12.12 9.72 -5.55
CA GLU A 28 -12.87 9.43 -4.33
C GLU A 28 -13.43 8.00 -4.39
N ASN A 29 -13.44 7.32 -3.25
CA ASN A 29 -13.95 5.95 -3.09
C ASN A 29 -13.24 4.89 -3.97
N GLN A 30 -12.12 5.24 -4.59
CA GLN A 30 -11.39 4.37 -5.51
C GLN A 30 -10.23 3.66 -4.80
N VAL A 31 -10.02 2.40 -5.12
CA VAL A 31 -8.79 1.66 -4.84
C VAL A 31 -7.96 1.62 -6.11
N VAL A 32 -6.82 2.30 -6.09
CA VAL A 32 -5.84 2.29 -7.18
C VAL A 32 -4.70 1.36 -6.82
N SER A 33 -4.43 0.37 -7.65
CA SER A 33 -3.27 -0.50 -7.48
C SER A 33 -2.08 -0.03 -8.31
N LEU A 34 -0.92 0.05 -7.68
CA LEU A 34 0.37 0.27 -8.33
C LEU A 34 1.13 -1.05 -8.38
N LEU A 35 1.09 -1.69 -9.54
CA LEU A 35 1.64 -3.01 -9.80
C LEU A 35 3.05 -2.93 -10.38
N GLY A 36 3.92 -3.82 -9.97
CA GLY A 36 5.27 -3.94 -10.52
C GLY A 36 6.13 -4.90 -9.70
N ARG A 37 7.24 -5.32 -10.28
CA ARG A 37 8.24 -6.17 -9.61
C ARG A 37 8.93 -5.45 -8.46
N ASN A 38 9.67 -6.18 -7.64
CA ASN A 38 10.54 -5.56 -6.63
C ASN A 38 11.59 -4.68 -7.33
N GLY A 39 11.82 -3.47 -6.78
CA GLY A 39 12.71 -2.49 -7.38
C GLY A 39 12.11 -1.66 -8.52
N ALA A 40 10.85 -1.89 -8.94
CA ALA A 40 10.21 -1.15 -10.04
C ALA A 40 9.95 0.33 -9.74
N GLY A 41 9.99 0.75 -8.45
CA GLY A 41 9.75 2.14 -8.04
C GLY A 41 8.48 2.35 -7.21
N LYS A 42 7.69 1.31 -6.90
CA LYS A 42 6.42 1.41 -6.14
C LYS A 42 6.57 2.15 -4.80
N THR A 43 7.48 1.66 -3.95
CA THR A 43 7.80 2.29 -2.65
C THR A 43 8.23 3.74 -2.83
N THR A 44 8.98 4.05 -3.89
CA THR A 44 9.42 5.42 -4.16
C THR A 44 8.25 6.33 -4.50
N VAL A 45 7.24 5.86 -5.27
CA VAL A 45 5.99 6.61 -5.51
C VAL A 45 5.28 6.91 -4.19
N ILE A 46 5.05 5.88 -3.36
CA ILE A 46 4.43 6.03 -2.03
C ILE A 46 5.20 7.04 -1.16
N ARG A 47 6.53 6.93 -1.11
CA ARG A 47 7.40 7.83 -0.34
C ARG A 47 7.40 9.25 -0.88
N SER A 48 7.30 9.43 -2.20
CA SER A 48 7.21 10.75 -2.83
C SER A 48 5.90 11.44 -2.47
N ILE A 49 4.77 10.72 -2.55
CA ILE A 49 3.46 11.24 -2.15
C ILE A 49 3.46 11.65 -0.68
N MET A 50 4.08 10.85 0.19
CA MET A 50 4.13 11.10 1.63
C MET A 50 5.18 12.14 2.05
N GLY A 51 5.94 12.72 1.11
CA GLY A 51 7.00 13.70 1.40
C GLY A 51 8.22 13.14 2.14
N LEU A 52 8.36 11.80 2.17
CA LEU A 52 9.52 11.10 2.74
C LEU A 52 10.72 11.09 1.80
N THR A 53 10.47 11.17 0.51
CA THR A 53 11.47 11.32 -0.55
C THR A 53 10.86 12.25 -1.61
N PRO A 54 10.87 13.57 -1.40
CA PRO A 54 10.18 14.52 -2.27
C PRO A 54 10.73 14.45 -3.71
N PRO A 55 9.88 14.60 -4.74
CA PRO A 55 10.34 14.66 -6.12
C PRO A 55 11.16 15.94 -6.35
N ARG A 56 12.19 15.86 -7.21
CA ARG A 56 12.98 17.03 -7.64
C ARG A 56 12.23 17.88 -8.65
N SER A 57 11.36 17.28 -9.45
CA SER A 57 10.49 17.97 -10.40
C SER A 57 9.15 17.26 -10.51
N GLY A 58 8.18 17.92 -11.15
CA GLY A 58 6.80 17.48 -11.19
C GLY A 58 6.01 18.00 -9.99
N THR A 59 4.72 17.67 -9.97
CA THR A 59 3.79 18.19 -8.96
C THR A 59 2.94 17.08 -8.39
N ILE A 60 2.68 17.13 -7.08
CA ILE A 60 1.72 16.26 -6.40
C ILE A 60 0.61 17.14 -5.83
N LEU A 61 -0.63 16.83 -6.20
CA LEU A 61 -1.81 17.52 -5.72
C LEU A 61 -2.67 16.57 -4.87
N PHE A 62 -3.16 17.08 -3.76
CA PHE A 62 -4.13 16.40 -2.91
C PHE A 62 -5.31 17.30 -2.67
N LYS A 63 -6.53 16.85 -3.05
CA LYS A 63 -7.77 17.66 -3.02
C LYS A 63 -7.60 19.01 -3.75
N GLY A 64 -6.85 19.01 -4.86
CA GLY A 64 -6.56 20.23 -5.64
C GLY A 64 -5.43 21.12 -5.09
N GLU A 65 -4.92 20.86 -3.89
CA GLU A 65 -3.82 21.62 -3.29
C GLU A 65 -2.46 20.97 -3.58
N ILE A 66 -1.44 21.77 -3.87
CA ILE A 66 -0.08 21.28 -4.06
C ILE A 66 0.49 20.82 -2.72
N ILE A 67 0.93 19.57 -2.65
CA ILE A 67 1.59 18.99 -1.47
C ILE A 67 3.05 18.59 -1.73
N SER A 68 3.53 18.67 -2.98
CA SER A 68 4.94 18.46 -3.30
C SER A 68 5.80 19.48 -2.54
N GLY A 69 6.79 18.98 -1.80
CA GLY A 69 7.67 19.81 -0.96
C GLY A 69 7.20 20.06 0.48
N LEU A 70 5.96 19.67 0.83
CA LEU A 70 5.52 19.68 2.23
C LEU A 70 6.23 18.60 3.03
N LYS A 71 6.38 18.84 4.33
CA LYS A 71 6.91 17.82 5.27
C LYS A 71 5.89 16.70 5.44
N SER A 72 6.38 15.49 5.66
CA SER A 72 5.53 14.32 5.89
C SER A 72 4.50 14.51 7.02
N SER A 73 4.85 15.28 8.07
CA SER A 73 3.92 15.62 9.15
C SER A 73 2.76 16.51 8.70
N GLU A 74 3.00 17.43 7.78
CA GLU A 74 1.97 18.32 7.21
C GLU A 74 1.02 17.53 6.30
N ILE A 75 1.58 16.62 5.49
CA ILE A 75 0.83 15.71 4.63
C ILE A 75 -0.05 14.76 5.48
N PHE A 76 0.49 14.25 6.60
CA PHE A 76 -0.26 13.43 7.54
C PHE A 76 -1.47 14.18 8.14
N ILE A 77 -1.29 15.44 8.54
CA ILE A 77 -2.37 16.28 9.09
C ILE A 77 -3.46 16.54 8.04
N LYS A 78 -3.12 16.63 6.76
CA LYS A 78 -4.09 16.73 5.66
C LYS A 78 -4.93 15.46 5.46
N GLY A 79 -4.61 14.37 6.16
CA GLY A 79 -5.36 13.11 6.15
C GLY A 79 -4.82 12.02 5.22
N ILE A 80 -3.59 12.18 4.68
CA ILE A 80 -2.91 11.09 3.96
C ILE A 80 -2.15 10.24 4.98
N LYS A 81 -2.45 8.96 5.04
CA LYS A 81 -1.80 8.02 5.96
C LYS A 81 -1.12 6.90 5.20
N ILE A 82 -0.02 6.39 5.77
CA ILE A 82 0.80 5.34 5.15
C ILE A 82 0.94 4.11 6.04
N ILE A 83 0.80 2.93 5.43
CA ILE A 83 1.31 1.67 5.96
C ILE A 83 2.58 1.36 5.15
N PRO A 84 3.76 1.57 5.72
CA PRO A 84 5.01 1.32 5.01
C PRO A 84 5.30 -0.17 4.91
N GLN A 85 6.14 -0.57 3.95
CA GLN A 85 6.81 -1.88 3.96
C GLN A 85 7.47 -2.09 5.34
N GLY A 86 7.27 -3.25 5.97
CA GLY A 86 7.75 -3.50 7.34
C GLY A 86 6.82 -2.97 8.45
N ARG A 87 5.60 -2.50 8.10
CA ARG A 87 4.44 -2.22 8.98
C ARG A 87 4.55 -0.99 9.89
N GLY A 88 5.75 -0.51 10.22
CA GLY A 88 5.97 0.67 11.07
C GLY A 88 5.44 0.56 12.50
N ILE A 89 5.39 -0.65 13.06
CA ILE A 89 4.98 -0.91 14.44
C ILE A 89 6.17 -0.72 15.39
N PHE A 90 5.89 -0.27 16.61
CA PHE A 90 6.87 -0.18 17.69
C PHE A 90 6.88 -1.50 18.48
N PRO A 91 7.91 -2.35 18.32
CA PRO A 91 7.91 -3.72 18.87
C PRO A 91 7.91 -3.77 20.41
N SER A 92 8.53 -2.77 21.05
CA SER A 92 8.62 -2.68 22.52
C SER A 92 7.34 -2.19 23.19
N LEU A 93 6.46 -1.52 22.44
CA LEU A 93 5.17 -1.05 22.91
C LEU A 93 4.11 -2.14 22.81
N SER A 94 3.13 -2.13 23.73
CA SER A 94 1.95 -2.97 23.65
C SER A 94 1.05 -2.58 22.47
N VAL A 95 0.09 -3.42 22.13
CA VAL A 95 -0.93 -3.13 21.12
C VAL A 95 -1.64 -1.81 21.42
N GLU A 96 -2.12 -1.63 22.66
CA GLU A 96 -2.82 -0.41 23.05
C GLU A 96 -1.92 0.82 23.00
N GLU A 97 -0.66 0.73 23.44
CA GLU A 97 0.30 1.84 23.36
C GLU A 97 0.62 2.22 21.91
N ASN A 98 0.75 1.25 21.00
CA ASN A 98 0.88 1.51 19.56
C ASN A 98 -0.31 2.28 18.98
N LEU A 99 -1.54 1.92 19.40
CA LEU A 99 -2.76 2.63 18.98
C LEU A 99 -2.82 4.03 19.59
N ARG A 100 -2.56 4.17 20.90
CA ARG A 100 -2.57 5.48 21.59
C ARG A 100 -1.54 6.44 21.01
N LEU A 101 -0.34 5.97 20.67
CA LEU A 101 0.68 6.80 20.05
C LEU A 101 0.22 7.36 18.68
N ALA A 102 -0.50 6.56 17.89
CA ALA A 102 -1.08 7.02 16.63
C ALA A 102 -2.19 8.07 16.85
N MET A 103 -2.98 7.93 17.91
CA MET A 103 -4.03 8.90 18.28
C MET A 103 -3.44 10.26 18.72
N VAL A 104 -2.40 10.24 19.56
CA VAL A 104 -1.71 11.46 20.00
C VAL A 104 -1.21 12.26 18.78
N LYS A 105 -0.58 11.57 17.82
CA LYS A 105 -0.10 12.22 16.59
C LYS A 105 -1.21 12.76 15.69
N ALA A 106 -2.40 12.15 15.76
CA ALA A 106 -3.58 12.58 15.02
C ALA A 106 -4.43 13.63 15.75
N GLY A 107 -4.03 14.06 16.96
CA GLY A 107 -4.77 15.04 17.76
C GLY A 107 -6.13 14.54 18.24
N ILE A 108 -6.29 13.24 18.50
CA ILE A 108 -7.56 12.63 18.87
C ILE A 108 -7.79 12.79 20.38
N GLU A 109 -8.80 13.54 20.76
CA GLU A 109 -9.16 13.76 22.16
C GLU A 109 -9.91 12.57 22.78
N ASN A 110 -10.92 12.04 22.10
CA ASN A 110 -11.71 10.90 22.58
C ASN A 110 -11.06 9.56 22.21
N THR A 111 -9.96 9.25 22.88
CA THR A 111 -9.18 8.02 22.65
C THR A 111 -9.97 6.74 22.93
N GLN A 112 -10.92 6.77 23.87
CA GLN A 112 -11.70 5.59 24.25
C GLN A 112 -12.70 5.18 23.16
N ALA A 113 -13.36 6.14 22.53
CA ALA A 113 -14.29 5.86 21.42
C ALA A 113 -13.54 5.32 20.20
N GLU A 114 -12.37 5.86 19.89
CA GLU A 114 -11.54 5.38 18.78
C GLU A 114 -10.97 3.98 19.04
N LEU A 115 -10.51 3.69 20.26
CA LEU A 115 -10.10 2.33 20.64
C LEU A 115 -11.26 1.34 20.48
N LYS A 116 -12.46 1.73 20.90
CA LYS A 116 -13.64 0.87 20.74
C LYS A 116 -13.89 0.54 19.27
N LYS A 117 -13.88 1.52 18.37
CA LYS A 117 -14.03 1.28 16.91
C LYS A 117 -13.00 0.30 16.37
N VAL A 118 -11.73 0.46 16.77
CA VAL A 118 -10.66 -0.46 16.35
C VAL A 118 -10.90 -1.87 16.89
N TYR A 119 -11.28 -2.01 18.16
CA TYR A 119 -11.52 -3.31 18.77
C TYR A 119 -12.78 -4.00 18.23
N ASP A 120 -13.81 -3.24 17.86
CA ASP A 120 -15.00 -3.77 17.17
C ASP A 120 -14.63 -4.32 15.78
N LEU A 121 -13.69 -3.68 15.07
CA LEU A 121 -13.21 -4.11 13.76
C LEU A 121 -12.18 -5.25 13.84
N PHE A 122 -11.35 -5.26 14.89
CA PHE A 122 -10.29 -6.22 15.14
C PHE A 122 -10.36 -6.78 16.59
N PRO A 123 -11.32 -7.69 16.90
CA PRO A 123 -11.54 -8.15 18.28
C PRO A 123 -10.29 -8.74 18.96
N PHE A 124 -9.44 -9.44 18.19
CA PHE A 124 -8.19 -10.01 18.72
C PHE A 124 -7.19 -8.94 19.24
N LEU A 125 -7.26 -7.69 18.74
CA LEU A 125 -6.45 -6.60 19.28
C LEU A 125 -6.91 -6.20 20.69
N ALA A 126 -8.20 -6.30 21.00
CA ALA A 126 -8.72 -6.09 22.35
C ALA A 126 -8.21 -7.17 23.32
N GLU A 127 -8.26 -8.44 22.90
CA GLU A 127 -7.76 -9.58 23.69
C GLU A 127 -6.27 -9.43 24.00
N LYS A 128 -5.49 -8.97 22.99
CA LYS A 128 -4.02 -8.81 23.07
C LYS A 128 -3.56 -7.40 23.43
N ARG A 129 -4.46 -6.53 23.93
CA ARG A 129 -4.17 -5.09 24.14
C ARG A 129 -2.92 -4.80 24.96
N ARG A 130 -2.59 -5.67 25.93
CA ARG A 130 -1.41 -5.55 26.80
C ARG A 130 -0.16 -6.26 26.26
N GLN A 131 -0.31 -7.07 25.20
CA GLN A 131 0.80 -7.80 24.59
C GLN A 131 1.68 -6.84 23.78
N LYS A 132 3.01 -6.94 23.93
CA LYS A 132 3.96 -6.14 23.16
C LYS A 132 3.98 -6.58 21.69
N GLY A 133 4.22 -5.62 20.79
CA GLY A 133 4.26 -5.87 19.35
C GLY A 133 5.22 -6.99 18.94
N GLN A 134 6.38 -7.09 19.58
CA GLN A 134 7.38 -8.14 19.28
C GLN A 134 6.88 -9.58 19.45
N TYR A 135 5.80 -9.80 20.20
CA TYR A 135 5.20 -11.12 20.43
C TYR A 135 4.00 -11.41 19.54
N LEU A 136 3.65 -10.49 18.63
CA LEU A 136 2.59 -10.70 17.67
C LEU A 136 3.11 -11.45 16.44
N SER A 137 2.24 -12.28 15.83
CA SER A 137 2.54 -12.88 14.53
C SER A 137 2.61 -11.83 13.42
N GLY A 138 3.22 -12.17 12.28
CA GLY A 138 3.32 -11.26 11.14
C GLY A 138 1.95 -10.73 10.67
N GLY A 139 0.92 -11.57 10.65
CA GLY A 139 -0.44 -11.16 10.32
C GLY A 139 -1.06 -10.24 11.36
N GLN A 140 -0.85 -10.52 12.65
CA GLN A 140 -1.33 -9.66 13.74
C GLN A 140 -0.67 -8.29 13.73
N LEU A 141 0.63 -8.23 13.42
CA LEU A 141 1.36 -6.97 13.22
C LEU A 141 0.79 -6.19 12.04
N GLN A 142 0.43 -6.86 10.94
CA GLN A 142 -0.18 -6.22 9.78
C GLN A 142 -1.54 -5.62 10.12
N MET A 143 -2.38 -6.35 10.84
CA MET A 143 -3.69 -5.85 11.29
C MET A 143 -3.54 -4.67 12.25
N LEU A 144 -2.55 -4.70 13.15
CA LEU A 144 -2.24 -3.57 14.02
C LEU A 144 -1.75 -2.35 13.21
N ALA A 145 -0.96 -2.55 12.15
CA ALA A 145 -0.55 -1.46 11.25
C ALA A 145 -1.74 -0.83 10.54
N ILE A 146 -2.66 -1.66 10.01
CA ILE A 146 -3.88 -1.19 9.37
C ILE A 146 -4.77 -0.45 10.37
N SER A 147 -4.95 -0.97 11.58
CA SER A 147 -5.78 -0.33 12.60
C SER A 147 -5.28 1.07 12.97
N ARG A 148 -3.96 1.29 13.01
CA ARG A 148 -3.36 2.60 13.31
C ARG A 148 -3.69 3.68 12.28
N VAL A 149 -3.78 3.34 11.01
CA VAL A 149 -4.13 4.32 9.95
C VAL A 149 -5.62 4.62 9.87
N LEU A 150 -6.45 3.75 10.47
CA LEU A 150 -7.90 3.96 10.54
C LEU A 150 -8.32 4.90 11.70
N LEU A 151 -7.41 5.22 12.63
CA LEU A 151 -7.69 6.10 13.74
C LEU A 151 -7.84 7.56 13.27
N GLY A 152 -8.89 8.23 13.73
CA GLY A 152 -9.17 9.63 13.39
C GLY A 152 -9.52 9.83 11.91
N THR A 153 -9.36 11.07 11.44
CA THR A 153 -9.69 11.45 10.07
C THR A 153 -8.66 10.89 9.09
N THR A 154 -9.13 10.07 8.16
CA THR A 154 -8.32 9.50 7.08
C THR A 154 -9.01 9.80 5.75
N SER A 155 -8.32 10.53 4.89
CA SER A 155 -8.85 10.92 3.57
C SER A 155 -8.25 10.10 2.42
N LEU A 156 -7.07 9.50 2.64
CA LEU A 156 -6.38 8.63 1.68
C LEU A 156 -5.44 7.70 2.44
N ILE A 157 -5.44 6.43 2.10
CA ILE A 157 -4.49 5.45 2.64
C ILE A 157 -3.51 5.03 1.55
N LEU A 158 -2.23 5.06 1.88
CA LEU A 158 -1.15 4.52 1.06
C LEU A 158 -0.68 3.22 1.70
N MET A 159 -0.74 2.09 0.99
CA MET A 159 -0.26 0.79 1.45
C MET A 159 0.90 0.31 0.59
N ASP A 160 2.03 0.06 1.21
CA ASP A 160 3.25 -0.39 0.54
C ASP A 160 3.50 -1.87 0.86
N GLU A 161 3.19 -2.73 -0.11
CA GLU A 161 3.32 -4.19 -0.05
C GLU A 161 2.72 -4.82 1.22
N PRO A 162 1.42 -4.56 1.53
CA PRO A 162 0.82 -4.98 2.80
C PRO A 162 0.73 -6.50 2.97
N THR A 163 0.94 -7.29 1.92
CA THR A 163 0.86 -8.76 1.97
C THR A 163 2.20 -9.46 1.90
N GLU A 164 3.30 -8.72 1.75
CA GLU A 164 4.62 -9.31 1.64
C GLU A 164 4.98 -10.20 2.84
N GLY A 165 5.45 -11.40 2.57
CA GLY A 165 5.90 -12.36 3.59
C GLY A 165 4.78 -12.92 4.48
N LEU A 166 3.50 -12.76 4.10
CA LEU A 166 2.37 -13.29 4.84
C LEU A 166 1.89 -14.65 4.29
N ALA A 167 1.41 -15.50 5.18
CA ALA A 167 0.77 -16.76 4.80
C ALA A 167 -0.54 -16.50 4.00
N PRO A 168 -0.95 -17.38 3.08
CA PRO A 168 -2.11 -17.18 2.21
C PRO A 168 -3.41 -16.83 2.95
N LEU A 169 -3.65 -17.47 4.09
CA LEU A 169 -4.83 -17.17 4.93
C LEU A 169 -4.83 -15.72 5.44
N ILE A 170 -3.67 -15.22 5.83
CA ILE A 170 -3.52 -13.83 6.31
C ILE A 170 -3.66 -12.84 5.15
N VAL A 171 -3.16 -13.17 3.97
CA VAL A 171 -3.38 -12.37 2.75
C VAL A 171 -4.88 -12.20 2.48
N GLN A 172 -5.68 -13.25 2.62
CA GLN A 172 -7.14 -13.18 2.48
C GLN A 172 -7.76 -12.24 3.52
N GLN A 173 -7.35 -12.36 4.80
CA GLN A 173 -7.84 -11.48 5.86
C GLN A 173 -7.48 -10.00 5.61
N VAL A 174 -6.26 -9.70 5.17
CA VAL A 174 -5.87 -8.35 4.75
C VAL A 174 -6.77 -7.84 3.62
N GLY A 175 -7.05 -8.69 2.63
CA GLY A 175 -7.95 -8.37 1.53
C GLY A 175 -9.37 -8.04 2.01
N GLU A 176 -9.91 -8.79 2.98
CA GLU A 176 -11.23 -8.51 3.56
C GLU A 176 -11.26 -7.15 4.28
N VAL A 177 -10.21 -6.82 5.01
CA VAL A 177 -10.11 -5.51 5.67
C VAL A 177 -10.04 -4.37 4.64
N ILE A 178 -9.27 -4.54 3.58
CA ILE A 178 -9.20 -3.53 2.50
C ILE A 178 -10.58 -3.37 1.84
N ARG A 179 -11.34 -4.46 1.61
CA ARG A 179 -12.73 -4.37 1.10
C ARG A 179 -13.65 -3.60 2.05
N LYS A 180 -13.50 -3.77 3.38
CA LYS A 180 -14.26 -3.00 4.37
C LYS A 180 -13.90 -1.52 4.32
N ILE A 181 -12.61 -1.17 4.20
CA ILE A 181 -12.13 0.20 4.05
C ILE A 181 -12.73 0.84 2.78
N LYS A 182 -12.67 0.12 1.65
CA LYS A 182 -13.27 0.54 0.38
C LYS A 182 -14.78 0.80 0.50
N LYS A 183 -15.51 -0.13 1.13
CA LYS A 183 -16.95 0.02 1.38
C LYS A 183 -17.26 1.23 2.27
N GLY A 184 -16.35 1.59 3.17
CA GLY A 184 -16.43 2.82 3.98
C GLY A 184 -16.13 4.10 3.21
N GLY A 185 -15.84 4.02 1.91
CA GLY A 185 -15.61 5.18 1.05
C GLY A 185 -14.22 5.80 1.16
N CYS A 186 -13.27 5.17 1.87
CA CYS A 186 -11.91 5.69 1.96
C CYS A 186 -11.09 5.27 0.73
N PRO A 187 -10.60 6.21 -0.11
CA PRO A 187 -9.75 5.90 -1.23
C PRO A 187 -8.39 5.36 -0.77
N LEU A 188 -7.79 4.52 -1.62
CA LEU A 188 -6.58 3.80 -1.27
C LEU A 188 -5.64 3.65 -2.47
N VAL A 189 -4.34 3.83 -2.24
CA VAL A 189 -3.28 3.41 -3.16
C VAL A 189 -2.62 2.16 -2.61
N LEU A 190 -2.68 1.08 -3.37
CA LEU A 190 -2.16 -0.23 -3.03
C LEU A 190 -0.95 -0.55 -3.91
N ALA A 191 0.26 -0.33 -3.42
CA ALA A 191 1.48 -0.80 -4.08
C ALA A 191 1.66 -2.29 -3.79
N GLU A 192 1.62 -3.13 -4.82
CA GLU A 192 1.64 -4.59 -4.67
C GLU A 192 2.40 -5.28 -5.80
N GLN A 193 2.98 -6.43 -5.46
CA GLN A 193 3.49 -7.38 -6.44
C GLN A 193 2.49 -8.53 -6.67
N ASN A 194 1.61 -8.79 -5.71
CA ASN A 194 0.59 -9.83 -5.79
C ASN A 194 -0.53 -9.43 -6.75
N LEU A 195 -0.38 -9.86 -8.02
CA LEU A 195 -1.32 -9.55 -9.08
C LEU A 195 -2.76 -9.94 -8.72
N LYS A 196 -2.96 -11.15 -8.18
CA LYS A 196 -4.30 -11.64 -7.83
C LYS A 196 -4.99 -10.70 -6.84
N MET A 197 -4.30 -10.33 -5.77
CA MET A 197 -4.84 -9.44 -4.77
C MET A 197 -5.15 -8.05 -5.34
N ALA A 198 -4.23 -7.50 -6.12
CA ALA A 198 -4.42 -6.20 -6.75
C ALA A 198 -5.63 -6.20 -7.69
N MET A 199 -5.77 -7.24 -8.52
CA MET A 199 -6.92 -7.39 -9.44
C MET A 199 -8.25 -7.61 -8.73
N ASP A 200 -8.24 -8.20 -7.53
CA ASP A 200 -9.45 -8.50 -6.76
C ASP A 200 -9.93 -7.29 -5.93
N LEU A 201 -9.06 -6.34 -5.64
CA LEU A 201 -9.33 -5.19 -4.78
C LEU A 201 -9.39 -3.86 -5.54
N GLY A 202 -8.52 -3.69 -6.55
CA GLY A 202 -8.35 -2.45 -7.29
C GLY A 202 -9.48 -2.18 -8.29
N ASP A 203 -9.84 -0.92 -8.42
CA ASP A 203 -10.75 -0.42 -9.45
C ASP A 203 -9.98 0.02 -10.69
N TRP A 204 -8.77 0.56 -10.47
CA TRP A 204 -7.87 1.03 -11.50
C TRP A 204 -6.44 0.62 -11.18
N HIS A 205 -5.65 0.32 -12.19
CA HIS A 205 -4.31 -0.21 -12.03
C HIS A 205 -3.31 0.58 -12.85
N TYR A 206 -2.17 0.88 -12.24
CA TYR A 206 -0.97 1.35 -12.91
C TYR A 206 0.09 0.27 -12.84
N ILE A 207 0.72 -0.05 -13.97
CA ILE A 207 1.88 -0.95 -14.01
C ILE A 207 3.13 -0.10 -14.14
N ILE A 208 4.00 -0.19 -13.14
CA ILE A 208 5.28 0.50 -13.10
C ILE A 208 6.43 -0.48 -13.31
N ASP A 209 7.39 -0.09 -14.15
CA ASP A 209 8.63 -0.82 -14.35
C ASP A 209 9.78 0.16 -14.57
N ASN A 210 10.90 -0.06 -13.86
CA ASN A 210 12.07 0.83 -13.90
C ASN A 210 11.71 2.32 -13.73
N GLY A 211 10.81 2.62 -12.79
CA GLY A 211 10.41 3.98 -12.45
C GLY A 211 9.50 4.67 -13.47
N ILE A 212 8.97 3.96 -14.45
CA ILE A 212 8.10 4.50 -15.51
C ILE A 212 6.77 3.77 -15.49
N ILE A 213 5.65 4.50 -15.60
CA ILE A 213 4.34 3.89 -15.81
C ILE A 213 4.29 3.34 -17.24
N LYS A 214 4.18 2.01 -17.36
CA LYS A 214 4.15 1.30 -18.64
C LYS A 214 2.74 1.06 -19.16
N TYR A 215 1.78 0.99 -18.23
CA TYR A 215 0.39 0.75 -18.57
C TYR A 215 -0.54 1.27 -17.46
N GLN A 216 -1.76 1.60 -17.83
CA GLN A 216 -2.84 1.86 -16.90
C GLN A 216 -4.17 1.36 -17.48
N GLY A 217 -5.06 0.87 -16.62
CA GLY A 217 -6.35 0.36 -17.05
C GLY A 217 -7.10 -0.40 -15.96
N THR A 218 -8.20 -1.03 -16.35
CA THR A 218 -9.07 -1.82 -15.50
C THR A 218 -8.51 -3.23 -15.27
N SER A 219 -9.07 -3.95 -14.26
CA SER A 219 -8.74 -5.36 -14.03
C SER A 219 -9.02 -6.24 -15.25
N GLU A 220 -10.08 -5.95 -16.01
CA GLU A 220 -10.46 -6.73 -17.16
C GLU A 220 -9.45 -6.58 -18.31
N GLU A 221 -9.03 -5.35 -18.60
CA GLU A 221 -8.02 -5.06 -19.63
C GLU A 221 -6.69 -5.75 -19.32
N ILE A 222 -6.24 -5.74 -18.05
CA ILE A 222 -5.00 -6.40 -17.66
C ILE A 222 -5.13 -7.93 -17.70
N ARG A 223 -6.27 -8.50 -17.25
CA ARG A 223 -6.50 -9.96 -17.29
C ARG A 223 -6.44 -10.50 -18.72
N ASN A 224 -6.95 -9.74 -19.67
CA ASN A 224 -7.02 -10.15 -21.09
C ASN A 224 -5.71 -9.90 -21.84
N ASN A 225 -4.71 -9.25 -21.24
CA ASN A 225 -3.44 -8.94 -21.88
C ASN A 225 -2.29 -9.81 -21.34
N GLU A 226 -2.08 -10.96 -22.01
CA GLU A 226 -1.00 -11.91 -21.64
C GLU A 226 0.40 -11.31 -21.80
N GLU A 227 0.62 -10.47 -22.79
CA GLU A 227 1.91 -9.81 -23.02
C GLU A 227 2.29 -8.91 -21.86
N LEU A 228 1.36 -8.10 -21.36
CA LEU A 228 1.53 -7.27 -20.16
C LEU A 228 1.90 -8.09 -18.93
N LYS A 229 1.15 -9.18 -18.68
CA LYS A 229 1.38 -10.05 -17.53
C LYS A 229 2.77 -10.69 -17.58
N ASN A 230 3.17 -11.18 -18.74
CA ASN A 230 4.46 -11.84 -18.93
C ASN A 230 5.63 -10.84 -18.86
N THR A 231 5.49 -9.68 -19.48
CA THR A 231 6.56 -8.69 -19.58
C THR A 231 6.82 -8.00 -18.24
N TYR A 232 5.78 -7.47 -17.59
CA TYR A 232 5.95 -6.58 -16.45
C TYR A 232 5.63 -7.21 -15.09
N LEU A 233 4.79 -8.26 -15.06
CA LEU A 233 4.33 -8.86 -13.82
C LEU A 233 4.94 -10.25 -13.52
N GLY A 234 5.67 -10.81 -14.48
CA GLY A 234 6.45 -12.04 -14.28
C GLY A 234 5.64 -13.34 -14.21
N VAL A 235 4.34 -13.32 -14.53
CA VAL A 235 3.41 -14.46 -14.36
C VAL A 235 3.73 -15.64 -15.32
N GLY A 236 4.48 -15.41 -16.42
CA GLY A 236 4.80 -16.45 -17.44
C GLY A 236 6.07 -17.25 -17.19
N ARG A 237 6.91 -16.92 -16.21
CA ARG A 237 8.19 -17.61 -15.99
C ARG A 237 8.11 -18.85 -15.11
N GLU A 238 7.09 -19.02 -14.29
CA GLU A 238 6.93 -20.20 -13.44
C GLU A 238 6.51 -21.46 -14.21
N TYR A 239 5.77 -21.33 -15.31
CA TYR A 239 5.35 -22.48 -16.14
C TYR A 239 6.45 -23.07 -17.01
N LYS A 240 7.54 -22.35 -17.31
CA LYS A 240 8.63 -22.90 -18.14
C LYS A 240 9.71 -23.66 -17.37
N LYS A 241 9.76 -23.57 -16.03
CA LYS A 241 10.72 -24.34 -15.21
C LYS A 241 10.26 -25.78 -14.91
N GLY A 242 9.00 -26.12 -15.12
CA GLY A 242 8.46 -27.47 -14.89
C GLY A 242 8.48 -28.43 -16.09
N ALA A 243 8.77 -27.96 -17.30
CA ALA A 243 8.67 -28.77 -18.51
C ALA A 243 10.00 -29.24 -19.11
N GLY A 244 11.10 -29.11 -18.35
CA GLY A 244 12.44 -29.43 -18.86
C GLY A 244 13.26 -30.35 -17.98
N SER A 245 12.81 -31.58 -17.67
CA SER A 245 13.71 -32.68 -17.31
C SER A 245 13.00 -34.04 -17.33
N ALA A 246 12.42 -34.42 -18.47
CA ALA A 246 12.22 -35.82 -18.75
C ALA A 246 13.57 -36.34 -19.34
N LYS A 247 14.43 -36.92 -18.48
CA LYS A 247 15.59 -37.68 -18.92
C LYS A 247 15.09 -38.85 -19.77
N ARG A 248 15.47 -38.86 -21.04
CA ARG A 248 15.46 -40.07 -21.86
C ARG A 248 16.42 -41.07 -21.21
N VAL A 249 15.90 -42.16 -20.70
CA VAL A 249 16.65 -43.38 -20.46
C VAL A 249 16.65 -44.09 -21.82
N GLY A 250 17.76 -44.17 -22.49
CA GLY A 250 17.94 -44.98 -23.69
C GLY A 250 18.53 -46.35 -23.30
N PRO A 251 18.49 -47.32 -24.21
CA PRO A 251 18.57 -48.76 -23.98
C PRO A 251 19.88 -49.23 -23.42
#